data_5574e052f954e75a01b52c6d9e6f7842
#
_entry.id   5574e052f954e75a01b52c6d9e6f7842
#
_cell.length_a   1.000
_cell.length_b   1.000
_cell.length_c   1.000
_cell.angle_alpha   90.00
_cell.angle_beta   90.00
_cell.angle_gamma   90.00
#
_symmetry.space_group_name_H-M   'P 1'
#
loop_
_entity.id
_entity.type
_entity.pdbx_description
1 polymer ?
#
loop_
_entity_poly.entity_id
_entity_poly.type
_entity_poly.pdbx_seq_one_letter_code
_entity_poly.pdbx_strand_id
1 'polypeptide(L)'
;SLFFPGGTRSRSGEIEKELKLGLLGSALEAQRVLYEKGNEDTQGKIFIVPVAINYNFVLEAPSLINEYLKRKGQERYYRENDRFSSSYRILKFLLKFFTKGSDISISIGKSMDVLGNYVDNDGISLDSNQRQINTKDYFIFDGKITLNKQRENEYTRMLSKAIVKEYHKISRVFASHLVAFVAFQMMRSNFKNVDLYNFLRIPEEDLNIPYNK
;
A
#
# COMPACT_ATOMS: atom_id res chain seq x y z
N SER A 1 9.92 -14.77 0.21
CA SER A 1 8.79 -14.54 -0.71
C SER A 1 8.40 -13.07 -0.70
N LEU A 2 7.99 -12.53 -1.83
CA LEU A 2 7.44 -11.17 -1.99
C LEU A 2 5.99 -11.29 -2.47
N PHE A 3 5.08 -10.53 -1.87
CA PHE A 3 3.69 -10.49 -2.30
C PHE A 3 3.03 -9.13 -2.04
N PHE A 4 1.94 -8.85 -2.74
CA PHE A 4 1.15 -7.63 -2.60
C PHE A 4 -0.14 -7.92 -1.82
N PRO A 5 -0.21 -7.59 -0.53
CA PRO A 5 -1.30 -8.03 0.34
C PRO A 5 -2.64 -7.34 0.07
N GLY A 6 -2.67 -6.22 -0.65
CA GLY A 6 -3.91 -5.58 -1.12
C GLY A 6 -4.66 -6.42 -2.16
N GLY A 7 -3.98 -7.39 -2.78
CA GLY A 7 -4.53 -8.32 -3.76
C GLY A 7 -4.88 -7.69 -5.12
N THR A 8 -4.81 -6.38 -5.24
CA THR A 8 -4.99 -5.63 -6.49
C THR A 8 -4.04 -4.45 -6.51
N ARG A 9 -3.81 -3.91 -7.70
CA ARG A 9 -3.04 -2.69 -7.88
C ARG A 9 -3.79 -1.50 -7.25
N SER A 10 -3.12 -0.70 -6.41
CA SER A 10 -3.68 0.56 -5.93
C SER A 10 -3.81 1.53 -7.11
N ARG A 11 -5.04 1.99 -7.37
CA ARG A 11 -5.34 2.87 -8.50
C ARG A 11 -5.46 4.33 -8.09
N SER A 12 -5.81 4.55 -6.82
CA SER A 12 -5.96 5.89 -6.24
C SER A 12 -4.66 6.42 -5.62
N GLY A 13 -3.62 5.57 -5.48
CA GLY A 13 -2.43 5.89 -4.70
C GLY A 13 -2.67 5.90 -3.19
N GLU A 14 -3.90 5.59 -2.74
CA GLU A 14 -4.18 5.43 -1.31
C GLU A 14 -3.41 4.24 -0.73
N ILE A 15 -2.99 4.40 0.52
CA ILE A 15 -2.47 3.30 1.31
C ILE A 15 -3.63 2.33 1.56
N GLU A 16 -3.38 1.04 1.36
CA GLU A 16 -4.37 0.00 1.61
C GLU A 16 -4.87 0.07 3.06
N LYS A 17 -6.19 0.15 3.24
CA LYS A 17 -6.84 0.20 4.56
C LYS A 17 -7.11 -1.21 5.10
N GLU A 18 -7.35 -2.14 4.19
CA GLU A 18 -7.65 -3.54 4.49
C GLU A 18 -6.83 -4.44 3.59
N LEU A 19 -6.17 -5.42 4.19
CA LEU A 19 -5.36 -6.40 3.46
C LEU A 19 -6.15 -7.69 3.26
N LYS A 20 -5.86 -8.41 2.20
CA LYS A 20 -6.41 -9.75 1.98
C LYS A 20 -5.76 -10.75 2.93
N LEU A 21 -6.58 -11.30 3.81
CA LEU A 21 -6.11 -12.11 4.93
C LEU A 21 -5.58 -13.49 4.52
N GLY A 22 -5.92 -14.01 3.33
CA GLY A 22 -5.53 -15.35 2.92
C GLY A 22 -4.04 -15.62 3.00
N LEU A 23 -3.21 -14.78 2.36
CA LEU A 23 -1.74 -14.94 2.38
C LEU A 23 -1.14 -14.69 3.78
N LEU A 24 -1.70 -13.75 4.52
CA LEU A 24 -1.27 -13.49 5.90
C LEU A 24 -1.61 -14.68 6.81
N GLY A 25 -2.80 -15.26 6.64
CA GLY A 25 -3.20 -16.48 7.34
C GLY A 25 -2.31 -17.67 7.02
N SER A 26 -1.88 -17.82 5.76
CA SER A 26 -0.94 -18.88 5.37
C SER A 26 0.43 -18.73 6.06
N ALA A 27 0.92 -17.49 6.26
CA ALA A 27 2.15 -17.26 7.01
C ALA A 27 2.01 -17.68 8.48
N LEU A 28 0.86 -17.37 9.09
CA LEU A 28 0.56 -17.75 10.47
C LEU A 28 0.42 -19.26 10.63
N GLU A 29 -0.29 -19.93 9.70
CA GLU A 29 -0.39 -21.39 9.65
C GLU A 29 0.98 -22.06 9.47
N ALA A 30 1.81 -21.54 8.57
CA ALA A 30 3.17 -22.04 8.37
C ALA A 30 4.01 -21.92 9.66
N GLN A 31 3.88 -20.80 10.40
CA GLN A 31 4.57 -20.65 11.69
C GLN A 31 4.11 -21.67 12.71
N ARG A 32 2.79 -21.94 12.81
CA ARG A 32 2.27 -22.98 13.70
C ARG A 32 2.86 -24.34 13.37
N VAL A 33 2.89 -24.71 12.09
CA VAL A 33 3.45 -25.99 11.63
C VAL A 33 4.95 -26.09 11.96
N LEU A 34 5.70 -24.98 11.88
CA LEU A 34 7.12 -24.97 12.26
C LEU A 34 7.29 -25.24 13.77
N TYR A 35 6.46 -24.65 14.62
CA TYR A 35 6.46 -24.92 16.05
C TYR A 35 6.04 -26.36 16.39
N GLU A 36 5.06 -26.94 15.69
CA GLU A 36 4.66 -28.33 15.84
C GLU A 36 5.82 -29.30 15.53
N LYS A 37 6.70 -28.94 14.61
CA LYS A 37 7.90 -29.72 14.23
C LYS A 37 9.10 -29.51 15.18
N GLY A 38 8.95 -28.70 16.23
CA GLY A 38 10.02 -28.42 17.18
C GLY A 38 11.09 -27.44 16.69
N ASN A 39 10.84 -26.69 15.60
CA ASN A 39 11.74 -25.66 15.11
C ASN A 39 11.53 -24.38 15.92
N GLU A 40 12.31 -24.22 16.99
CA GLU A 40 12.18 -23.08 17.93
C GLU A 40 13.23 -21.99 17.67
N ASP A 41 14.29 -22.31 16.94
CA ASP A 41 15.37 -21.38 16.61
C ASP A 41 14.90 -20.24 15.69
N THR A 42 15.71 -19.18 15.60
CA THR A 42 15.48 -18.06 14.67
C THR A 42 15.29 -18.52 13.22
N GLN A 43 15.90 -19.66 12.84
CA GLN A 43 15.69 -20.29 11.53
C GLN A 43 14.28 -20.86 11.32
N GLY A 44 13.55 -21.15 12.40
CA GLY A 44 12.15 -21.60 12.38
C GLY A 44 11.12 -20.48 12.51
N LYS A 45 11.53 -19.21 12.58
CA LYS A 45 10.61 -18.07 12.68
C LYS A 45 10.34 -17.41 11.35
N ILE A 46 9.09 -17.04 11.13
CA ILE A 46 8.64 -16.29 9.95
C ILE A 46 8.53 -14.82 10.31
N PHE A 47 9.24 -13.99 9.55
CA PHE A 47 9.19 -12.54 9.71
C PHE A 47 8.51 -11.90 8.51
N ILE A 48 7.72 -10.87 8.77
CA ILE A 48 7.03 -10.06 7.78
C ILE A 48 7.65 -8.69 7.78
N VAL A 49 8.12 -8.25 6.60
CA VAL A 49 8.75 -6.96 6.42
C VAL A 49 7.89 -6.13 5.47
N PRO A 50 7.17 -5.10 5.96
CA PRO A 50 6.43 -4.19 5.11
C PRO A 50 7.38 -3.35 4.24
N VAL A 51 7.04 -3.24 2.95
CA VAL A 51 7.81 -2.44 1.99
C VAL A 51 6.85 -1.49 1.28
N ALA A 52 7.18 -0.21 1.25
CA ALA A 52 6.44 0.80 0.49
C ALA A 52 7.28 1.32 -0.68
N ILE A 53 6.65 1.42 -1.85
CA ILE A 53 7.26 2.01 -3.05
C ILE A 53 6.50 3.29 -3.35
N ASN A 54 7.20 4.41 -3.34
CA ASN A 54 6.64 5.73 -3.61
C ASN A 54 7.32 6.33 -4.84
N TYR A 55 6.53 6.97 -5.69
CA TYR A 55 6.96 7.60 -6.92
C TYR A 55 6.80 9.11 -6.81
N ASN A 56 7.82 9.86 -7.21
CA ASN A 56 7.73 11.32 -7.30
C ASN A 56 6.71 11.75 -8.36
N PHE A 57 6.60 10.97 -9.46
CA PHE A 57 5.69 11.24 -10.54
C PHE A 57 5.09 9.95 -11.08
N VAL A 58 3.75 9.88 -11.14
CA VAL A 58 3.02 8.72 -11.66
C VAL A 58 2.71 8.94 -13.12
N LEU A 59 3.48 8.30 -14.01
CA LEU A 59 3.31 8.42 -15.46
C LEU A 59 1.96 7.89 -15.97
N GLU A 60 1.39 6.95 -15.26
CA GLU A 60 0.09 6.33 -15.56
C GLU A 60 -1.11 7.06 -14.93
N ALA A 61 -0.90 8.21 -14.30
CA ALA A 61 -1.96 8.94 -13.62
C ALA A 61 -3.23 9.13 -14.49
N PRO A 62 -3.15 9.48 -15.77
CA PRO A 62 -4.34 9.61 -16.61
C PRO A 62 -5.13 8.31 -16.74
N SER A 63 -4.47 7.16 -16.94
CA SER A 63 -5.18 5.88 -17.04
C SER A 63 -5.75 5.42 -15.70
N LEU A 64 -5.06 5.68 -14.58
CA LEU A 64 -5.55 5.36 -13.24
C LEU A 64 -6.78 6.20 -12.87
N ILE A 65 -6.78 7.49 -13.21
CA ILE A 65 -7.93 8.39 -13.02
C ILE A 65 -9.13 7.88 -13.83
N ASN A 66 -8.93 7.54 -15.11
CA ASN A 66 -9.98 7.01 -15.96
C ASN A 66 -10.59 5.72 -15.38
N GLU A 67 -9.75 4.82 -14.93
CA GLU A 67 -10.21 3.56 -14.33
C GLU A 67 -10.97 3.79 -13.02
N TYR A 68 -10.56 4.76 -12.22
CA TYR A 68 -11.30 5.18 -11.03
C TYR A 68 -12.68 5.72 -11.39
N LEU A 69 -12.77 6.59 -12.39
CA LEU A 69 -14.04 7.16 -12.86
C LEU A 69 -14.96 6.08 -13.43
N LYS A 70 -14.43 5.11 -14.18
CA LYS A 70 -15.18 3.93 -14.64
C LYS A 70 -15.83 3.18 -13.48
N ARG A 71 -15.08 2.88 -12.44
CA ARG A 71 -15.61 2.18 -11.26
C ARG A 71 -16.73 2.94 -10.53
N LYS A 72 -16.70 4.27 -10.57
CA LYS A 72 -17.75 5.11 -9.98
C LYS A 72 -18.99 5.27 -10.85
N GLY A 73 -19.11 4.52 -11.94
CA GLY A 73 -20.27 4.57 -12.84
C GLY A 73 -20.34 5.83 -13.71
N GLN A 74 -19.28 6.62 -13.77
CA GLN A 74 -19.16 7.82 -14.59
C GLN A 74 -18.61 7.52 -15.98
N GLU A 75 -18.68 6.25 -16.39
CA GLU A 75 -18.14 5.68 -17.63
C GLU A 75 -18.79 6.24 -18.92
N ARG A 76 -20.04 6.67 -18.83
CA ARG A 76 -20.86 7.06 -20.00
C ARG A 76 -20.33 8.23 -20.81
N TYR A 77 -19.34 8.95 -20.29
CA TYR A 77 -18.91 10.23 -20.86
C TYR A 77 -17.43 10.26 -21.26
N TYR A 78 -16.71 9.15 -21.08
CA TYR A 78 -15.30 9.10 -21.44
C TYR A 78 -15.07 8.28 -22.70
N ARG A 79 -14.70 8.94 -23.81
CA ARG A 79 -14.19 8.25 -25.00
C ARG A 79 -12.76 7.79 -24.69
N GLU A 80 -12.59 6.49 -24.57
CA GLU A 80 -11.30 5.84 -24.46
C GLU A 80 -10.52 6.04 -25.76
N ASN A 81 -9.72 7.07 -25.82
CA ASN A 81 -8.60 7.07 -26.75
C ASN A 81 -7.56 6.14 -26.13
N ASP A 82 -7.54 4.91 -26.65
CA ASP A 82 -6.56 3.88 -26.28
C ASP A 82 -5.16 4.39 -26.66
N ARG A 83 -4.55 5.15 -25.73
CA ARG A 83 -3.33 5.94 -25.98
C ARG A 83 -2.06 5.07 -25.97
N PHE A 84 -2.16 3.77 -25.66
CA PHE A 84 -1.02 2.87 -25.56
C PHE A 84 -0.84 1.93 -26.76
N SER A 85 -1.70 1.95 -27.75
CA SER A 85 -1.69 1.00 -28.86
C SER A 85 -0.71 1.31 -30.00
N SER A 86 0.05 2.41 -29.96
CA SER A 86 1.00 2.74 -31.02
C SER A 86 2.45 2.75 -30.51
N SER A 87 3.35 2.08 -31.24
CA SER A 87 4.79 1.99 -30.94
C SER A 87 5.45 3.37 -30.74
N TYR A 88 4.97 4.41 -31.43
CA TYR A 88 5.40 5.79 -31.25
C TYR A 88 5.11 6.31 -29.84
N ARG A 89 4.00 5.93 -29.25
CA ARG A 89 3.62 6.38 -27.89
C ARG A 89 4.45 5.68 -26.82
N ILE A 90 4.76 4.39 -27.03
CA ILE A 90 5.68 3.66 -26.17
C ILE A 90 7.07 4.30 -26.18
N LEU A 91 7.56 4.64 -27.38
CA LEU A 91 8.85 5.33 -27.52
C LEU A 91 8.84 6.72 -26.86
N LYS A 92 7.77 7.50 -27.06
CA LYS A 92 7.60 8.82 -26.41
C LYS A 92 7.48 8.69 -24.89
N PHE A 93 6.83 7.63 -24.40
CA PHE A 93 6.76 7.31 -22.98
C PHE A 93 8.13 6.98 -22.41
N LEU A 94 8.89 6.11 -23.08
CA LEU A 94 10.26 5.75 -22.69
C LEU A 94 11.18 6.98 -22.69
N LEU A 95 11.15 7.79 -23.72
CA LEU A 95 11.91 9.05 -23.77
C LEU A 95 11.53 9.97 -22.60
N LYS A 96 10.24 10.13 -22.31
CA LYS A 96 9.77 10.95 -21.20
C LYS A 96 10.20 10.39 -19.84
N PHE A 97 10.21 9.06 -19.72
CA PHE A 97 10.67 8.36 -18.52
C PHE A 97 12.16 8.61 -18.25
N PHE A 98 13.01 8.48 -19.29
CA PHE A 98 14.45 8.69 -19.15
C PHE A 98 14.86 10.15 -19.04
N THR A 99 14.12 11.08 -19.63
CA THR A 99 14.47 12.51 -19.62
C THR A 99 13.96 13.26 -18.40
N LYS A 100 12.86 12.82 -17.77
CA LYS A 100 12.27 13.53 -16.63
C LYS A 100 12.70 13.00 -15.26
N GLY A 101 13.57 11.97 -15.21
CA GLY A 101 14.06 11.43 -13.95
C GLY A 101 12.93 11.16 -12.95
N SER A 102 12.39 9.97 -12.92
CA SER A 102 11.40 9.60 -11.91
C SER A 102 12.13 9.09 -10.67
N ASP A 103 12.15 9.87 -9.61
CA ASP A 103 12.65 9.41 -8.33
C ASP A 103 11.67 8.35 -7.77
N ILE A 104 12.21 7.17 -7.52
CA ILE A 104 11.51 6.08 -6.85
C ILE A 104 12.10 5.94 -5.46
N SER A 105 11.28 6.01 -4.44
CA SER A 105 11.68 5.74 -3.06
C SER A 105 11.14 4.39 -2.62
N ILE A 106 12.05 3.51 -2.24
CA ILE A 106 11.70 2.23 -1.61
C ILE A 106 12.00 2.36 -0.11
N SER A 107 10.95 2.26 0.68
CA SER A 107 11.04 2.32 2.14
C SER A 107 10.77 0.94 2.72
N ILE A 108 11.70 0.44 3.53
CA ILE A 108 11.59 -0.84 4.21
C ILE A 108 11.21 -0.56 5.66
N GLY A 109 10.08 -1.13 6.09
CA GLY A 109 9.59 -1.01 7.46
C GLY A 109 10.29 -1.94 8.43
N LYS A 110 9.92 -1.82 9.70
CA LYS A 110 10.41 -2.73 10.73
C LYS A 110 9.83 -4.12 10.53
N SER A 111 10.66 -5.13 10.75
CA SER A 111 10.23 -6.52 10.74
C SER A 111 9.23 -6.80 11.86
N MET A 112 8.29 -7.68 11.56
CA MET A 112 7.24 -8.14 12.48
C MET A 112 7.20 -9.65 12.51
N ASP A 113 6.75 -10.21 13.64
CA ASP A 113 6.34 -11.61 13.70
C ASP A 113 4.96 -11.82 13.03
N VAL A 114 4.50 -13.05 13.01
CA VAL A 114 3.20 -13.40 12.40
C VAL A 114 1.98 -12.90 13.17
N LEU A 115 2.17 -12.36 14.39
CA LEU A 115 1.12 -11.73 15.19
C LEU A 115 1.08 -10.20 14.99
N GLY A 116 2.08 -9.63 14.33
CA GLY A 116 2.22 -8.20 14.09
C GLY A 116 3.02 -7.44 15.16
N ASN A 117 3.74 -8.14 16.04
CA ASN A 117 4.66 -7.54 16.99
C ASN A 117 5.99 -7.23 16.31
N TYR A 118 6.62 -6.11 16.65
CA TYR A 118 7.94 -5.80 16.14
C TYR A 118 8.98 -6.81 16.64
N VAL A 119 10.01 -7.01 15.83
CA VAL A 119 11.11 -7.92 16.15
C VAL A 119 12.39 -7.12 16.22
N ASP A 120 13.24 -7.43 17.19
CA ASP A 120 14.58 -6.86 17.32
C ASP A 120 15.58 -7.48 16.32
N ASN A 121 16.85 -7.06 16.42
CA ASN A 121 17.91 -7.55 15.52
C ASN A 121 18.27 -9.03 15.76
N ASP A 122 17.93 -9.57 16.91
CA ASP A 122 18.18 -10.97 17.30
C ASP A 122 16.99 -11.88 16.97
N GLY A 123 15.93 -11.34 16.37
CA GLY A 123 14.73 -12.09 16.01
C GLY A 123 13.79 -12.34 17.19
N ILE A 124 13.86 -11.51 18.24
CA ILE A 124 13.00 -11.61 19.42
C ILE A 124 11.81 -10.69 19.26
N SER A 125 10.60 -11.22 19.42
CA SER A 125 9.36 -10.45 19.36
C SER A 125 9.17 -9.57 20.59
N LEU A 126 8.73 -8.34 20.38
CA LEU A 126 8.52 -7.32 21.41
C LEU A 126 7.06 -6.88 21.44
N ASP A 127 6.45 -6.82 22.62
CA ASP A 127 5.11 -6.26 22.79
C ASP A 127 5.09 -4.72 22.62
N SER A 128 3.92 -4.11 22.76
CA SER A 128 3.74 -2.65 22.68
C SER A 128 4.54 -1.88 23.73
N ASN A 129 4.94 -2.53 24.84
CA ASN A 129 5.72 -1.97 25.95
C ASN A 129 7.22 -2.31 25.83
N GLN A 130 7.66 -2.84 24.68
CA GLN A 130 9.05 -3.26 24.42
C GLN A 130 9.51 -4.44 25.31
N ARG A 131 8.58 -5.25 25.83
CA ARG A 131 8.91 -6.46 26.58
C ARG A 131 8.99 -7.63 25.61
N GLN A 132 9.94 -8.52 25.88
CA GLN A 132 10.10 -9.74 25.10
C GLN A 132 8.89 -10.65 25.29
N ILE A 133 8.41 -11.20 24.19
CA ILE A 133 7.33 -12.17 24.17
C ILE A 133 7.75 -13.40 23.39
N ASN A 134 7.25 -14.55 23.82
CA ASN A 134 7.43 -15.78 23.07
C ASN A 134 6.20 -16.01 22.17
N THR A 135 6.36 -15.83 20.87
CA THR A 135 5.29 -16.00 19.88
C THR A 135 4.66 -17.39 19.92
N LYS A 136 5.42 -18.44 20.33
CA LYS A 136 4.95 -19.82 20.44
C LYS A 136 3.80 -19.96 21.42
N ASP A 137 3.81 -19.22 22.53
CA ASP A 137 2.80 -19.32 23.59
C ASP A 137 1.39 -19.01 23.09
N TYR A 138 1.27 -18.21 22.04
CA TYR A 138 0.00 -17.87 21.40
C TYR A 138 -0.62 -19.02 20.58
N PHE A 139 0.15 -20.06 20.28
CA PHE A 139 -0.30 -21.26 19.57
C PHE A 139 -0.59 -22.43 20.53
N ILE A 140 -0.21 -22.31 21.81
CA ILE A 140 -0.42 -23.35 22.81
C ILE A 140 -1.83 -23.24 23.38
N PHE A 141 -2.50 -24.40 23.47
CA PHE A 141 -3.76 -24.60 24.20
C PHE A 141 -3.68 -25.95 24.90
N ASP A 142 -3.99 -26.00 26.19
CA ASP A 142 -3.85 -27.19 27.03
C ASP A 142 -2.48 -27.88 26.91
N GLY A 143 -1.40 -27.08 26.89
CA GLY A 143 -0.02 -27.56 26.80
C GLY A 143 0.41 -28.11 25.45
N LYS A 144 -0.43 -28.03 24.44
CA LYS A 144 -0.13 -28.50 23.08
C LYS A 144 -0.36 -27.40 22.04
N ILE A 145 0.47 -27.43 21.00
CA ILE A 145 0.22 -26.58 19.83
C ILE A 145 -0.98 -27.14 19.07
N THR A 146 -2.03 -26.34 18.90
CA THR A 146 -3.27 -26.78 18.30
C THR A 146 -3.80 -25.77 17.31
N LEU A 147 -4.45 -26.26 16.25
CA LEU A 147 -5.17 -25.45 15.31
C LEU A 147 -6.44 -24.87 15.99
N ASN A 148 -6.50 -23.54 16.08
CA ASN A 148 -7.70 -22.82 16.48
C ASN A 148 -8.01 -21.74 15.45
N LYS A 149 -8.91 -22.04 14.50
CA LYS A 149 -9.25 -21.15 13.38
C LYS A 149 -9.75 -19.78 13.82
N GLN A 150 -10.50 -19.71 14.94
CA GLN A 150 -11.02 -18.43 15.41
C GLN A 150 -9.88 -17.53 15.93
N ARG A 151 -8.96 -18.07 16.73
CA ARG A 151 -7.77 -17.34 17.22
C ARG A 151 -6.87 -16.95 16.07
N GLU A 152 -6.58 -17.87 15.13
CA GLU A 152 -5.73 -17.59 13.98
C GLU A 152 -6.31 -16.50 13.09
N ASN A 153 -7.62 -16.45 12.91
CA ASN A 153 -8.29 -15.36 12.20
C ASN A 153 -8.09 -14.01 12.89
N GLU A 154 -8.21 -13.97 14.23
CA GLU A 154 -7.96 -12.72 14.98
C GLU A 154 -6.50 -12.30 14.91
N TYR A 155 -5.56 -13.22 15.02
CA TYR A 155 -4.13 -12.92 14.87
C TYR A 155 -3.80 -12.42 13.48
N THR A 156 -4.39 -13.00 12.44
CA THR A 156 -4.24 -12.53 11.05
C THR A 156 -4.76 -11.10 10.88
N ARG A 157 -5.88 -10.76 11.54
CA ARG A 157 -6.40 -9.39 11.55
C ARG A 157 -5.49 -8.42 12.30
N MET A 158 -4.92 -8.84 13.42
CA MET A 158 -3.95 -8.03 14.17
C MET A 158 -2.71 -7.74 13.31
N LEU A 159 -2.16 -8.76 12.67
CA LEU A 159 -1.05 -8.64 11.73
C LEU A 159 -1.39 -7.67 10.58
N SER A 160 -2.57 -7.82 9.97
CA SER A 160 -3.04 -6.92 8.90
C SER A 160 -3.05 -5.46 9.36
N LYS A 161 -3.61 -5.18 10.54
CA LYS A 161 -3.63 -3.83 11.12
C LYS A 161 -2.22 -3.29 11.40
N ALA A 162 -1.32 -4.14 11.90
CA ALA A 162 0.06 -3.76 12.18
C ALA A 162 0.81 -3.38 10.88
N ILE A 163 0.63 -4.17 9.81
CA ILE A 163 1.22 -3.88 8.50
C ILE A 163 0.69 -2.55 7.94
N VAL A 164 -0.63 -2.32 7.98
CA VAL A 164 -1.24 -1.06 7.52
C VAL A 164 -0.69 0.14 8.31
N LYS A 165 -0.60 0.00 9.63
CA LYS A 165 0.01 1.04 10.48
C LYS A 165 1.47 1.34 10.09
N GLU A 166 2.23 0.30 9.75
CA GLU A 166 3.61 0.47 9.31
C GLU A 166 3.69 1.12 7.93
N TYR A 167 2.79 0.78 6.98
CA TYR A 167 2.71 1.45 5.69
C TYR A 167 2.52 2.97 5.84
N HIS A 168 1.66 3.42 6.76
CA HIS A 168 1.49 4.85 7.03
C HIS A 168 2.76 5.53 7.55
N LYS A 169 3.61 4.80 8.29
CA LYS A 169 4.88 5.36 8.81
C LYS A 169 5.97 5.45 7.74
N ILE A 170 6.05 4.44 6.86
CA ILE A 170 7.13 4.33 5.90
C ILE A 170 6.82 4.95 4.54
N SER A 171 5.55 5.26 4.27
CA SER A 171 5.16 5.95 3.03
C SER A 171 5.71 7.37 3.00
N ARG A 172 6.31 7.73 1.86
CA ARG A 172 6.91 9.04 1.65
C ARG A 172 6.02 9.94 0.82
N VAL A 173 5.91 11.20 1.23
CA VAL A 173 5.30 12.27 0.47
C VAL A 173 6.42 13.13 -0.10
N PHE A 174 6.46 13.31 -1.41
CA PHE A 174 7.42 14.17 -2.07
C PHE A 174 6.92 15.62 -2.13
N ALA A 175 7.83 16.59 -2.26
CA ALA A 175 7.46 18.00 -2.40
C ALA A 175 6.50 18.25 -3.58
N SER A 176 6.69 17.54 -4.70
CA SER A 176 5.79 17.57 -5.86
C SER A 176 4.35 17.19 -5.51
N HIS A 177 4.16 16.21 -4.61
CA HIS A 177 2.82 15.80 -4.15
C HIS A 177 2.15 16.92 -3.34
N LEU A 178 2.90 17.59 -2.46
CA LEU A 178 2.39 18.71 -1.67
C LEU A 178 2.00 19.88 -2.57
N VAL A 179 2.86 20.25 -3.51
CA VAL A 179 2.57 21.34 -4.48
C VAL A 179 1.35 21.00 -5.31
N ALA A 180 1.26 19.77 -5.84
CA ALA A 180 0.11 19.32 -6.61
C ALA A 180 -1.18 19.32 -5.78
N PHE A 181 -1.11 18.89 -4.53
CA PHE A 181 -2.26 18.90 -3.61
C PHE A 181 -2.73 20.33 -3.33
N VAL A 182 -1.82 21.25 -2.99
CA VAL A 182 -2.17 22.66 -2.73
C VAL A 182 -2.75 23.30 -3.98
N ALA A 183 -2.11 23.13 -5.15
CA ALA A 183 -2.63 23.65 -6.41
C ALA A 183 -4.04 23.12 -6.72
N PHE A 184 -4.27 21.81 -6.51
CA PHE A 184 -5.59 21.21 -6.68
C PHE A 184 -6.63 21.79 -5.72
N GLN A 185 -6.27 22.00 -4.44
CA GLN A 185 -7.19 22.61 -3.46
C GLN A 185 -7.50 24.06 -3.82
N MET A 186 -6.51 24.84 -4.28
CA MET A 186 -6.73 26.20 -4.74
C MET A 186 -7.67 26.26 -5.94
N MET A 187 -7.45 25.41 -6.95
CA MET A 187 -8.36 25.31 -8.10
C MET A 187 -9.76 24.90 -7.65
N ARG A 188 -9.87 23.88 -6.81
CA ARG A 188 -11.16 23.37 -6.32
C ARG A 188 -11.94 24.42 -5.50
N SER A 189 -11.26 25.31 -4.77
CA SER A 189 -11.92 26.36 -3.98
C SER A 189 -12.67 27.37 -4.87
N ASN A 190 -12.21 27.57 -6.09
CA ASN A 190 -12.85 28.46 -7.06
C ASN A 190 -14.10 27.81 -7.70
N PHE A 191 -14.22 26.48 -7.66
CA PHE A 191 -15.31 25.72 -8.27
C PHE A 191 -16.09 24.96 -7.18
N LYS A 192 -16.94 25.66 -6.43
CA LYS A 192 -17.75 25.06 -5.38
C LYS A 192 -18.70 24.01 -5.95
N ASN A 193 -18.76 22.82 -5.31
CA ASN A 193 -19.66 21.70 -5.67
C ASN A 193 -19.38 21.00 -7.00
N VAL A 194 -18.19 21.14 -7.58
CA VAL A 194 -17.79 20.40 -8.78
C VAL A 194 -17.12 19.09 -8.34
N ASP A 195 -17.63 17.96 -8.82
CA ASP A 195 -16.99 16.67 -8.62
C ASP A 195 -15.72 16.55 -9.48
N LEU A 196 -14.90 15.52 -9.20
CA LEU A 196 -13.64 15.31 -9.91
C LEU A 196 -13.84 15.18 -11.43
N TYR A 197 -14.92 14.55 -11.85
CA TYR A 197 -15.23 14.34 -13.26
C TYR A 197 -15.50 15.67 -13.99
N ASN A 198 -16.38 16.49 -13.44
CA ASN A 198 -16.70 17.79 -13.99
C ASN A 198 -15.51 18.74 -13.92
N PHE A 199 -14.72 18.66 -12.84
CA PHE A 199 -13.48 19.42 -12.67
C PHE A 199 -12.45 19.14 -13.78
N LEU A 200 -12.26 17.86 -14.15
CA LEU A 200 -11.34 17.46 -15.23
C LEU A 200 -11.78 17.89 -16.64
N ARG A 201 -13.00 18.39 -16.78
CA ARG A 201 -13.56 18.88 -18.05
C ARG A 201 -13.55 20.40 -18.15
N ILE A 202 -13.15 21.11 -17.12
CA ILE A 202 -13.02 22.57 -17.16
C ILE A 202 -11.92 22.91 -18.17
N PRO A 203 -12.19 23.82 -19.14
CA PRO A 203 -11.17 24.27 -20.09
C PRO A 203 -9.97 24.88 -19.38
N GLU A 204 -8.77 24.71 -19.94
CA GLU A 204 -7.54 25.28 -19.35
C GLU A 204 -7.62 26.81 -19.16
N GLU A 205 -8.34 27.49 -20.05
CA GLU A 205 -8.57 28.93 -20.01
C GLU A 205 -9.30 29.37 -18.75
N ASP A 206 -10.23 28.53 -18.24
CA ASP A 206 -11.02 28.81 -17.03
C ASP A 206 -10.30 28.38 -15.74
N LEU A 207 -9.23 27.60 -15.87
CA LEU A 207 -8.38 27.14 -14.76
C LEU A 207 -7.33 28.17 -14.31
N ASN A 208 -7.31 29.35 -14.94
CA ASN A 208 -6.35 30.41 -14.60
C ASN A 208 -6.47 30.77 -13.10
N ILE A 209 -5.49 30.32 -12.32
CA ILE A 209 -5.32 30.77 -10.95
C ILE A 209 -4.77 32.19 -11.05
N PRO A 210 -5.48 33.21 -10.59
CA PRO A 210 -4.91 34.56 -10.55
C PRO A 210 -3.73 34.52 -9.58
N TYR A 211 -2.51 34.58 -10.13
CA TYR A 211 -1.32 34.89 -9.35
C TYR A 211 -1.44 36.34 -8.87
N ASN A 212 -2.15 36.55 -7.79
CA ASN A 212 -2.03 37.81 -7.08
C ASN A 212 -0.66 37.82 -6.40
N LYS A 213 0.19 38.72 -6.89
CA LYS A 213 1.50 39.06 -6.32
C LYS A 213 1.39 39.54 -4.89
#